data_425f685d289744a370772b3edd501a0b
#
_entry.id   425f685d289744a370772b3edd501a0b
#
_cell.length_a   1.000
_cell.length_b   1.000
_cell.length_c   1.000
_cell.angle_alpha   90.00
_cell.angle_beta   90.00
_cell.angle_gamma   90.00
#
_symmetry.space_group_name_H-M   'P 1'
#
loop_
_entity.id
_entity.type
_entity.pdbx_description
1 polymer ?
#
loop_
_entity_poly.entity_id
_entity_poly.type
_entity_poly.pdbx_seq_one_letter_code
_entity_poly.pdbx_strand_id
1 'polypeptide(L)'
;MDTISTQTWIIAGVVVLAVIAFAAWFFNQKKQSRRLQQQFGPEYGRTVDELGSQTKAESELKAREKRVERFNLVPLSPSEAARFSKAWEVLQGRFVDNPKGVVIQADQLVRELMVKRGYPMADFERRAADISVDYPAVVDHYRTAQAIAVRDERGEADTEELRKAVVHYRALFDELLEVREAKQEAMAAK
;
A
#
# COMPACT_ATOMS: atom_id res chain seq x y z
N MET A 1 -32.96 -57.78 -3.22
CA MET A 1 -32.29 -56.81 -4.10
C MET A 1 -33.02 -55.50 -3.89
N ASP A 2 -32.45 -54.67 -2.98
CA ASP A 2 -33.09 -53.43 -2.58
C ASP A 2 -32.96 -52.41 -3.69
N THR A 3 -34.08 -52.06 -4.29
CA THR A 3 -34.18 -50.98 -5.26
C THR A 3 -33.91 -49.68 -4.53
N ILE A 4 -32.66 -49.19 -4.63
CA ILE A 4 -32.31 -47.85 -4.17
C ILE A 4 -33.28 -46.89 -4.87
N SER A 5 -34.14 -46.21 -4.12
CA SER A 5 -35.19 -45.38 -4.68
C SER A 5 -34.59 -44.22 -5.48
N THR A 6 -35.25 -43.75 -6.50
CA THR A 6 -34.83 -42.61 -7.32
C THR A 6 -34.50 -41.37 -6.45
N GLN A 7 -35.20 -41.24 -5.30
CA GLN A 7 -34.90 -40.20 -4.30
C GLN A 7 -33.50 -40.31 -3.73
N THR A 8 -32.98 -41.50 -3.45
CA THR A 8 -31.63 -41.70 -2.91
C THR A 8 -30.56 -41.23 -3.89
N TRP A 9 -30.75 -41.48 -5.20
CA TRP A 9 -29.85 -41.03 -6.24
C TRP A 9 -29.88 -39.51 -6.40
N ILE A 10 -31.05 -38.87 -6.28
CA ILE A 10 -31.19 -37.39 -6.31
C ILE A 10 -30.47 -36.77 -5.10
N ILE A 11 -30.68 -37.33 -3.90
CA ILE A 11 -30.02 -36.85 -2.69
C ILE A 11 -28.49 -37.00 -2.80
N ALA A 12 -28.01 -38.14 -3.26
CA ALA A 12 -26.58 -38.35 -3.48
C ALA A 12 -25.99 -37.35 -4.49
N GLY A 13 -26.69 -37.08 -5.59
CA GLY A 13 -26.28 -36.05 -6.57
C GLY A 13 -26.20 -34.65 -5.99
N VAL A 14 -27.17 -34.24 -5.18
CA VAL A 14 -27.18 -32.92 -4.50
C VAL A 14 -26.02 -32.81 -3.51
N VAL A 15 -25.74 -33.86 -2.74
CA VAL A 15 -24.61 -33.88 -1.79
C VAL A 15 -23.27 -33.74 -2.53
N VAL A 16 -23.08 -34.47 -3.62
CA VAL A 16 -21.85 -34.37 -4.44
C VAL A 16 -21.68 -32.95 -5.00
N LEU A 17 -22.74 -32.35 -5.54
CA LEU A 17 -22.70 -30.98 -6.03
C LEU A 17 -22.36 -29.97 -4.92
N ALA A 18 -22.94 -30.13 -3.73
CA ALA A 18 -22.65 -29.29 -2.57
C ALA A 18 -21.17 -29.39 -2.14
N VAL A 19 -20.61 -30.62 -2.12
CA VAL A 19 -19.18 -30.85 -1.80
C VAL A 19 -18.27 -30.20 -2.85
N ILE A 20 -18.60 -30.35 -4.14
CA ILE A 20 -17.82 -29.71 -5.23
C ILE A 20 -17.88 -28.18 -5.11
N ALA A 21 -19.06 -27.61 -4.88
CA ALA A 21 -19.24 -26.18 -4.71
C ALA A 21 -18.47 -25.67 -3.49
N PHE A 22 -18.51 -26.38 -2.37
CA PHE A 22 -17.76 -26.04 -1.17
C PHE A 22 -16.23 -26.13 -1.39
N ALA A 23 -15.75 -27.18 -2.04
CA ALA A 23 -14.34 -27.32 -2.39
C ALA A 23 -13.89 -26.19 -3.32
N ALA A 24 -14.64 -25.87 -4.37
CA ALA A 24 -14.35 -24.79 -5.29
C ALA A 24 -14.30 -23.43 -4.57
N TRP A 25 -15.27 -23.17 -3.67
CA TRP A 25 -15.29 -21.96 -2.85
C TRP A 25 -14.06 -21.88 -1.94
N PHE A 26 -13.71 -22.96 -1.26
CA PHE A 26 -12.55 -23.04 -0.37
C PHE A 26 -11.22 -22.81 -1.10
N PHE A 27 -11.03 -23.44 -2.25
CA PHE A 27 -9.84 -23.25 -3.08
C PHE A 27 -9.75 -21.81 -3.63
N ASN A 28 -10.87 -21.25 -4.04
CA ASN A 28 -10.91 -19.86 -4.52
C ASN A 28 -10.55 -18.87 -3.42
N GLN A 29 -11.07 -19.08 -2.20
CA GLN A 29 -10.73 -18.25 -1.05
C GLN A 29 -9.24 -18.34 -0.72
N LYS A 30 -8.67 -19.54 -0.69
CA LYS A 30 -7.25 -19.75 -0.42
C LYS A 30 -6.35 -19.10 -1.50
N LYS A 31 -6.75 -19.17 -2.76
CA LYS A 31 -6.06 -18.51 -3.88
C LYS A 31 -6.09 -16.98 -3.71
N GLN A 32 -7.21 -16.44 -3.29
CA GLN A 32 -7.40 -15.00 -3.07
C GLN A 32 -6.57 -14.49 -1.88
N SER A 33 -6.53 -15.23 -0.77
CA SER A 33 -5.67 -14.91 0.37
C SER A 33 -4.19 -14.84 -0.03
N ARG A 34 -3.73 -15.83 -0.79
CA ARG A 34 -2.34 -15.86 -1.29
C ARG A 34 -2.03 -14.67 -2.20
N ARG A 35 -2.97 -14.28 -3.09
CA ARG A 35 -2.80 -13.11 -3.94
C ARG A 35 -2.63 -11.84 -3.11
N LEU A 36 -3.48 -11.63 -2.11
CA LEU A 36 -3.38 -10.46 -1.23
C LEU A 36 -2.09 -10.47 -0.41
N GLN A 37 -1.66 -11.63 0.11
CA GLN A 37 -0.39 -11.75 0.81
C GLN A 37 0.82 -11.39 -0.08
N GLN A 38 0.81 -11.82 -1.33
CA GLN A 38 1.87 -11.50 -2.29
C GLN A 38 1.86 -10.02 -2.68
N GLN A 39 0.67 -9.46 -2.91
CA GLN A 39 0.53 -8.08 -3.34
C GLN A 39 0.87 -7.08 -2.22
N PHE A 40 0.37 -7.31 -1.02
CA PHE A 40 0.54 -6.38 0.10
C PHE A 40 1.76 -6.69 0.99
N GLY A 41 2.40 -7.85 0.81
CA GLY A 41 3.60 -8.20 1.58
C GLY A 41 3.44 -7.99 3.09
N PRO A 42 4.33 -7.20 3.73
CA PRO A 42 4.29 -6.94 5.17
C PRO A 42 2.99 -6.25 5.63
N GLU A 43 2.40 -5.40 4.79
CA GLU A 43 1.16 -4.68 5.10
C GLU A 43 -0.04 -5.63 5.31
N TYR A 44 -0.03 -6.81 4.66
CA TYR A 44 -1.06 -7.83 4.91
C TYR A 44 -1.04 -8.29 6.37
N GLY A 45 0.14 -8.69 6.89
CA GLY A 45 0.29 -9.11 8.28
C GLY A 45 -0.13 -8.02 9.25
N ARG A 46 0.35 -6.80 9.03
CA ARG A 46 -0.01 -5.63 9.83
C ARG A 46 -1.53 -5.42 9.89
N THR A 47 -2.22 -5.48 8.75
CA THR A 47 -3.68 -5.29 8.69
C THR A 47 -4.43 -6.41 9.42
N VAL A 48 -3.91 -7.66 9.38
CA VAL A 48 -4.46 -8.78 10.16
C VAL A 48 -4.33 -8.54 11.66
N ASP A 49 -3.18 -8.07 12.11
CA ASP A 49 -2.90 -7.78 13.52
C ASP A 49 -3.80 -6.63 14.04
N GLU A 50 -3.94 -5.56 13.25
CA GLU A 50 -4.78 -4.42 13.59
C GLU A 50 -6.28 -4.77 13.72
N LEU A 51 -6.80 -5.59 12.79
CA LEU A 51 -8.21 -5.93 12.73
C LEU A 51 -8.56 -7.21 13.52
N GLY A 52 -7.57 -7.94 14.00
CA GLY A 52 -7.71 -9.18 14.77
C GLY A 52 -8.40 -10.32 14.00
N SER A 53 -8.52 -10.22 12.67
CA SER A 53 -9.21 -11.21 11.84
C SER A 53 -8.73 -11.16 10.40
N GLN A 54 -8.30 -12.31 9.88
CA GLN A 54 -7.89 -12.46 8.48
C GLN A 54 -9.01 -12.05 7.51
N THR A 55 -10.25 -12.47 7.76
CA THR A 55 -11.39 -12.16 6.88
C THR A 55 -11.67 -10.65 6.82
N LYS A 56 -11.58 -9.96 7.97
CA LYS A 56 -11.76 -8.50 8.02
C LYS A 56 -10.61 -7.80 7.30
N ALA A 57 -9.36 -8.24 7.53
CA ALA A 57 -8.18 -7.70 6.87
C ALA A 57 -8.26 -7.84 5.34
N GLU A 58 -8.60 -9.01 4.84
CA GLU A 58 -8.76 -9.24 3.41
C GLU A 58 -9.89 -8.42 2.78
N SER A 59 -10.97 -8.21 3.53
CA SER A 59 -12.06 -7.33 3.09
C SER A 59 -11.61 -5.88 2.98
N GLU A 60 -10.85 -5.39 3.98
CA GLU A 60 -10.27 -4.05 3.99
C GLU A 60 -9.26 -3.86 2.86
N LEU A 61 -8.33 -4.81 2.67
CA LEU A 61 -7.34 -4.74 1.59
C LEU A 61 -7.98 -4.69 0.21
N LYS A 62 -9.03 -5.49 -0.03
CA LYS A 62 -9.84 -5.40 -1.26
C LYS A 62 -10.56 -4.07 -1.41
N ALA A 63 -11.05 -3.50 -0.31
CA ALA A 63 -11.67 -2.18 -0.34
C ALA A 63 -10.65 -1.09 -0.70
N ARG A 64 -9.38 -1.21 -0.24
CA ARG A 64 -8.28 -0.32 -0.63
C ARG A 64 -7.99 -0.44 -2.13
N GLU A 65 -7.83 -1.66 -2.66
CA GLU A 65 -7.65 -1.89 -4.10
C GLU A 65 -8.73 -1.19 -4.93
N LYS A 66 -10.02 -1.48 -4.63
CA LYS A 66 -11.16 -0.89 -5.34
C LYS A 66 -11.22 0.65 -5.23
N ARG A 67 -10.69 1.19 -4.15
CA ARG A 67 -10.64 2.65 -3.96
C ARG A 67 -9.56 3.28 -4.84
N VAL A 68 -8.35 2.69 -4.81
CA VAL A 68 -7.21 3.18 -5.60
C VAL A 68 -7.45 3.01 -7.11
N GLU A 69 -8.12 1.94 -7.54
CA GLU A 69 -8.56 1.74 -8.94
C GLU A 69 -9.39 2.91 -9.50
N ARG A 70 -10.05 3.68 -8.63
CA ARG A 70 -10.85 4.85 -9.03
C ARG A 70 -10.06 6.15 -9.10
N PHE A 71 -8.80 6.13 -8.65
CA PHE A 71 -7.94 7.31 -8.72
C PHE A 71 -7.43 7.49 -10.15
N ASN A 72 -7.32 8.74 -10.56
CA ASN A 72 -6.69 9.07 -11.83
C ASN A 72 -5.18 9.24 -11.62
N LEU A 73 -4.48 8.13 -11.41
CA LEU A 73 -3.04 8.15 -11.20
C LEU A 73 -2.32 8.47 -12.52
N VAL A 74 -1.48 9.48 -12.48
CA VAL A 74 -0.74 9.97 -13.64
C VAL A 74 0.78 9.89 -13.42
N PRO A 75 1.56 9.54 -14.45
CA PRO A 75 3.01 9.62 -14.37
C PRO A 75 3.47 11.08 -14.34
N LEU A 76 4.57 11.34 -13.65
CA LEU A 76 5.21 12.66 -13.67
C LEU A 76 5.81 12.94 -15.05
N SER A 77 5.78 14.20 -15.47
CA SER A 77 6.61 14.64 -16.60
C SER A 77 8.10 14.67 -16.20
N PRO A 78 9.06 14.57 -17.14
CA PRO A 78 10.48 14.67 -16.83
C PRO A 78 10.84 15.96 -16.10
N SER A 79 10.21 17.07 -16.47
CA SER A 79 10.43 18.38 -15.84
C SER A 79 9.91 18.41 -14.40
N GLU A 80 8.77 17.79 -14.12
CA GLU A 80 8.24 17.67 -12.76
C GLU A 80 9.13 16.76 -11.90
N ALA A 81 9.54 15.61 -12.42
CA ALA A 81 10.45 14.71 -11.72
C ALA A 81 11.78 15.40 -11.37
N ALA A 82 12.38 16.12 -12.32
CA ALA A 82 13.60 16.89 -12.10
C ALA A 82 13.41 18.01 -11.05
N ARG A 83 12.26 18.68 -11.06
CA ARG A 83 11.92 19.70 -10.06
C ARG A 83 11.81 19.10 -8.65
N PHE A 84 11.12 17.99 -8.49
CA PHE A 84 11.00 17.30 -7.21
C PHE A 84 12.35 16.78 -6.72
N SER A 85 13.16 16.15 -7.59
CA SER A 85 14.52 15.71 -7.25
C SER A 85 15.39 16.89 -6.77
N LYS A 86 15.34 18.01 -7.47
CA LYS A 86 16.09 19.21 -7.06
C LYS A 86 15.60 19.79 -5.73
N ALA A 87 14.30 19.82 -5.50
CA ALA A 87 13.73 20.23 -4.22
C ALA A 87 14.22 19.34 -3.07
N TRP A 88 14.29 18.01 -3.29
CA TRP A 88 14.82 17.07 -2.32
C TRP A 88 16.30 17.31 -2.01
N GLU A 89 17.15 17.50 -3.02
CA GLU A 89 18.58 17.84 -2.82
C GLU A 89 18.76 19.08 -1.95
N VAL A 90 18.03 20.14 -2.25
CA VAL A 90 18.06 21.38 -1.47
C VAL A 90 17.64 21.17 -0.02
N LEU A 91 16.59 20.36 0.17
CA LEU A 91 16.10 20.01 1.49
C LEU A 91 17.16 19.25 2.30
N GLN A 92 17.77 18.21 1.71
CA GLN A 92 18.84 17.45 2.36
C GLN A 92 20.04 18.33 2.78
N GLY A 93 20.45 19.27 1.95
CA GLY A 93 21.56 20.19 2.24
C GLY A 93 21.33 21.05 3.48
N ARG A 94 20.07 21.27 3.88
CA ARG A 94 19.70 22.09 5.04
C ARG A 94 19.61 21.31 6.35
N PHE A 95 19.78 19.98 6.30
CA PHE A 95 19.54 19.14 7.48
C PHE A 95 20.44 19.48 8.66
N VAL A 96 21.71 19.79 8.41
CA VAL A 96 22.70 20.14 9.47
C VAL A 96 22.28 21.40 10.23
N ASP A 97 21.73 22.39 9.50
CA ASP A 97 21.37 23.70 10.08
C ASP A 97 19.97 23.66 10.74
N ASN A 98 19.04 22.88 10.18
CA ASN A 98 17.66 22.86 10.64
C ASN A 98 17.00 21.48 10.48
N PRO A 99 17.38 20.47 11.30
CA PRO A 99 16.87 19.11 11.17
C PRO A 99 15.35 19.01 11.32
N LYS A 100 14.73 19.73 12.27
CA LYS A 100 13.28 19.74 12.48
C LYS A 100 12.53 20.32 11.28
N GLY A 101 12.97 21.45 10.78
CA GLY A 101 12.35 22.08 9.60
C GLY A 101 12.47 21.18 8.35
N VAL A 102 13.55 20.41 8.23
CA VAL A 102 13.74 19.48 7.11
C VAL A 102 12.75 18.32 7.17
N VAL A 103 12.48 17.74 8.35
CA VAL A 103 11.47 16.67 8.49
C VAL A 103 10.09 17.14 8.07
N ILE A 104 9.68 18.34 8.52
CA ILE A 104 8.40 18.95 8.13
C ILE A 104 8.32 19.17 6.61
N GLN A 105 9.40 19.70 6.02
CA GLN A 105 9.45 19.94 4.57
C GLN A 105 9.51 18.63 3.77
N ALA A 106 10.13 17.57 4.29
CA ALA A 106 10.16 16.26 3.66
C ALA A 106 8.75 15.64 3.58
N ASP A 107 7.99 15.67 4.67
CA ASP A 107 6.59 15.23 4.68
C ASP A 107 5.75 16.04 3.69
N GLN A 108 5.91 17.37 3.68
CA GLN A 108 5.20 18.23 2.75
C GLN A 108 5.54 17.89 1.30
N LEU A 109 6.81 17.69 0.96
CA LEU A 109 7.26 17.37 -0.39
C LEU A 109 6.74 16.01 -0.86
N VAL A 110 6.71 15.01 0.03
CA VAL A 110 6.10 13.70 -0.25
C VAL A 110 4.60 13.86 -0.53
N ARG A 111 3.88 14.64 0.26
CA ARG A 111 2.44 14.89 0.04
C ARG A 111 2.19 15.63 -1.28
N GLU A 112 3.00 16.62 -1.61
CA GLU A 112 2.89 17.34 -2.90
C GLU A 112 3.10 16.37 -4.07
N LEU A 113 4.08 15.47 -3.95
CA LEU A 113 4.36 14.46 -4.96
C LEU A 113 3.19 13.47 -5.11
N MET A 114 2.59 13.01 -4.00
CA MET A 114 1.39 12.16 -4.01
C MET A 114 0.23 12.84 -4.76
N VAL A 115 -0.03 14.12 -4.47
CA VAL A 115 -1.07 14.90 -5.16
C VAL A 115 -0.80 14.99 -6.66
N LYS A 116 0.46 15.26 -7.04
CA LYS A 116 0.87 15.30 -8.44
C LYS A 116 0.68 13.97 -9.16
N ARG A 117 0.83 12.87 -8.43
CA ARG A 117 0.58 11.53 -8.91
C ARG A 117 -0.91 11.17 -8.99
N GLY A 118 -1.81 12.01 -8.45
CA GLY A 118 -3.25 11.80 -8.47
C GLY A 118 -3.82 11.11 -7.22
N TYR A 119 -3.03 10.93 -6.17
CA TYR A 119 -3.54 10.47 -4.89
C TYR A 119 -4.33 11.61 -4.21
N PRO A 120 -5.55 11.34 -3.70
CA PRO A 120 -6.34 12.35 -3.03
C PRO A 120 -5.72 12.77 -1.71
N MET A 121 -5.89 14.04 -1.35
CA MET A 121 -5.54 14.52 -0.01
C MET A 121 -6.53 13.95 1.01
N ALA A 122 -5.98 13.25 2.00
CA ALA A 122 -6.72 12.64 3.10
C ALA A 122 -5.91 12.75 4.40
N ASP A 123 -6.46 12.28 5.52
CA ASP A 123 -5.69 12.07 6.74
C ASP A 123 -4.53 11.07 6.49
N PHE A 124 -3.60 11.02 7.44
CA PHE A 124 -2.40 10.20 7.30
C PHE A 124 -2.72 8.70 7.10
N GLU A 125 -3.62 8.15 7.94
CA GLU A 125 -3.92 6.71 7.89
C GLU A 125 -4.54 6.31 6.54
N ARG A 126 -5.40 7.17 6.00
CA ARG A 126 -6.01 6.95 4.70
C ARG A 126 -4.97 7.02 3.57
N ARG A 127 -4.07 8.01 3.62
CA ARG A 127 -2.98 8.11 2.64
C ARG A 127 -2.06 6.90 2.68
N ALA A 128 -1.65 6.46 3.88
CA ALA A 128 -0.82 5.28 4.03
C ALA A 128 -1.53 4.00 3.53
N ALA A 129 -2.83 3.87 3.81
CA ALA A 129 -3.64 2.77 3.30
C ALA A 129 -3.75 2.78 1.77
N ASP A 130 -3.90 3.94 1.14
CA ASP A 130 -3.99 4.06 -0.31
C ASP A 130 -2.64 3.79 -0.99
N ILE A 131 -1.55 4.33 -0.45
CA ILE A 131 -0.18 4.08 -0.92
C ILE A 131 0.21 2.60 -0.79
N SER A 132 -0.29 1.89 0.23
CA SER A 132 0.03 0.47 0.44
C SER A 132 -0.42 -0.44 -0.70
N VAL A 133 -1.34 0.00 -1.56
CA VAL A 133 -1.82 -0.76 -2.72
C VAL A 133 -0.77 -0.82 -3.83
N ASP A 134 -0.13 0.31 -4.12
CA ASP A 134 0.85 0.44 -5.20
C ASP A 134 2.29 0.26 -4.70
N TYR A 135 2.56 0.64 -3.44
CA TYR A 135 3.91 0.68 -2.85
C TYR A 135 3.98 -0.04 -1.48
N PRO A 136 3.58 -1.32 -1.40
CA PRO A 136 3.52 -2.05 -0.13
C PRO A 136 4.87 -2.20 0.57
N ALA A 137 5.98 -2.21 -0.20
CA ALA A 137 7.31 -2.35 0.35
C ALA A 137 7.80 -1.12 1.13
N VAL A 138 7.31 0.08 0.78
CA VAL A 138 7.80 1.35 1.36
C VAL A 138 6.78 2.05 2.27
N VAL A 139 5.56 1.54 2.38
CA VAL A 139 4.55 2.15 3.25
C VAL A 139 4.96 2.14 4.73
N ASP A 140 5.71 1.13 5.18
CA ASP A 140 6.24 1.07 6.54
C ASP A 140 7.27 2.17 6.80
N HIS A 141 8.08 2.54 5.80
CA HIS A 141 8.95 3.70 5.89
C HIS A 141 8.15 4.98 6.10
N TYR A 142 7.06 5.17 5.34
CA TYR A 142 6.20 6.33 5.49
C TYR A 142 5.59 6.44 6.89
N ARG A 143 5.11 5.31 7.45
CA ARG A 143 4.57 5.25 8.81
C ARG A 143 5.64 5.55 9.86
N THR A 144 6.84 4.98 9.71
CA THR A 144 7.97 5.21 10.62
C THR A 144 8.39 6.68 10.62
N ALA A 145 8.49 7.29 9.43
CA ALA A 145 8.82 8.71 9.32
C ALA A 145 7.79 9.59 10.02
N GLN A 146 6.50 9.31 9.81
CA GLN A 146 5.42 10.04 10.46
C GLN A 146 5.41 9.87 11.98
N ALA A 147 5.65 8.66 12.48
CA ALA A 147 5.72 8.42 13.91
C ALA A 147 6.84 9.25 14.57
N ILE A 148 7.99 9.37 13.92
CA ILE A 148 9.09 10.22 14.40
C ILE A 148 8.68 11.71 14.33
N ALA A 149 8.05 12.15 13.23
CA ALA A 149 7.61 13.53 13.07
C ALA A 149 6.60 13.94 14.17
N VAL A 150 5.63 13.07 14.50
CA VAL A 150 4.68 13.31 15.60
C VAL A 150 5.37 13.37 16.97
N ARG A 151 6.42 12.58 17.20
CA ARG A 151 7.21 12.66 18.43
C ARG A 151 8.03 13.96 18.48
N ASP A 152 8.55 14.42 17.35
CA ASP A 152 9.28 15.70 17.29
C ASP A 152 8.38 16.89 17.62
N GLU A 153 7.11 16.89 17.22
CA GLU A 153 6.12 17.90 17.61
C GLU A 153 5.98 18.04 19.15
N ARG A 154 6.22 16.93 19.87
CA ARG A 154 6.22 16.89 21.34
C ARG A 154 7.60 17.17 21.96
N GLY A 155 8.62 17.37 21.13
CA GLY A 155 10.00 17.54 21.58
C GLY A 155 10.67 16.24 22.08
N GLU A 156 10.16 15.07 21.68
CA GLU A 156 10.59 13.74 22.11
C GLU A 156 11.55 13.07 21.13
N ALA A 157 11.82 13.68 19.97
CA ALA A 157 12.73 13.12 18.98
C ALA A 157 14.11 13.81 19.05
N ASP A 158 15.17 13.02 19.01
CA ASP A 158 16.54 13.52 18.89
C ASP A 158 16.95 13.74 17.41
N THR A 159 18.11 14.37 17.19
CA THR A 159 18.61 14.68 15.83
C THR A 159 18.84 13.41 14.99
N GLU A 160 19.25 12.30 15.60
CA GLU A 160 19.47 11.05 14.89
C GLU A 160 18.14 10.41 14.47
N GLU A 161 17.11 10.53 15.29
CA GLU A 161 15.76 10.11 14.92
C GLU A 161 15.21 10.96 13.77
N LEU A 162 15.42 12.29 13.80
CA LEU A 162 15.06 13.17 12.69
C LEU A 162 15.79 12.81 11.39
N ARG A 163 17.09 12.43 11.49
CA ARG A 163 17.82 11.92 10.34
C ARG A 163 17.21 10.64 9.78
N LYS A 164 16.80 9.70 10.64
CA LYS A 164 16.10 8.48 10.24
C LYS A 164 14.77 8.81 9.57
N ALA A 165 14.01 9.78 10.10
CA ALA A 165 12.74 10.19 9.48
C ALA A 165 12.95 10.67 8.03
N VAL A 166 13.97 11.49 7.77
CA VAL A 166 14.29 11.96 6.41
C VAL A 166 14.67 10.79 5.49
N VAL A 167 15.44 9.81 5.97
CA VAL A 167 15.80 8.60 5.21
C VAL A 167 14.54 7.79 4.86
N HIS A 168 13.61 7.66 5.80
CA HIS A 168 12.35 6.95 5.59
C HIS A 168 11.43 7.71 4.62
N TYR A 169 11.29 9.03 4.73
CA TYR A 169 10.56 9.81 3.73
C TYR A 169 11.20 9.69 2.33
N ARG A 170 12.54 9.64 2.26
CA ARG A 170 13.26 9.46 1.01
C ARG A 170 12.89 8.16 0.31
N ALA A 171 12.77 7.06 1.04
CA ALA A 171 12.41 5.77 0.45
C ALA A 171 11.07 5.84 -0.29
N LEU A 172 10.03 6.44 0.30
CA LEU A 172 8.75 6.63 -0.39
C LEU A 172 8.85 7.65 -1.53
N PHE A 173 9.60 8.72 -1.32
CA PHE A 173 9.79 9.77 -2.33
C PHE A 173 10.40 9.19 -3.61
N ASP A 174 11.45 8.38 -3.51
CA ASP A 174 12.13 7.77 -4.65
C ASP A 174 11.19 6.84 -5.42
N GLU A 175 10.44 5.98 -4.74
CA GLU A 175 9.44 5.11 -5.38
C GLU A 175 8.35 5.89 -6.13
N LEU A 176 7.90 7.01 -5.56
CA LEU A 176 6.92 7.88 -6.23
C LEU A 176 7.49 8.60 -7.46
N LEU A 177 8.81 8.80 -7.53
CA LEU A 177 9.50 9.35 -8.69
C LEU A 177 9.71 8.33 -9.81
N GLU A 178 10.10 7.08 -9.46
CA GLU A 178 10.63 6.08 -10.39
C GLU A 178 9.58 5.33 -11.23
N VAL A 179 8.31 5.30 -10.83
CA VAL A 179 7.24 4.51 -11.50
C VAL A 179 7.08 4.79 -13.01
N ARG A 180 7.87 5.66 -13.58
CA ARG A 180 7.73 6.06 -14.97
C ARG A 180 8.36 5.09 -15.97
N GLU A 181 9.52 4.53 -15.68
CA GLU A 181 10.28 3.73 -16.67
C GLU A 181 9.65 2.36 -16.87
N ALA A 182 9.38 1.63 -15.79
CA ALA A 182 8.83 0.28 -15.88
C ALA A 182 7.44 0.20 -16.53
N LYS A 183 6.57 1.20 -16.32
CA LYS A 183 5.22 1.21 -16.88
C LYS A 183 5.19 1.66 -18.34
N GLN A 184 6.11 2.53 -18.76
CA GLN A 184 6.27 2.90 -20.16
C GLN A 184 6.89 1.77 -20.98
N GLU A 185 7.89 1.06 -20.46
CA GLU A 185 8.46 -0.12 -21.10
C GLU A 185 7.44 -1.24 -21.27
N ALA A 186 6.60 -1.51 -20.25
CA ALA A 186 5.53 -2.50 -20.34
C ALA A 186 4.40 -2.10 -21.32
N MET A 187 4.15 -0.82 -21.56
CA MET A 187 3.20 -0.34 -22.57
C MET A 187 3.80 -0.27 -23.97
N ALA A 188 5.10 -0.02 -24.09
CA ALA A 188 5.80 -0.01 -25.38
C ALA A 188 6.09 -1.43 -25.93
N ALA A 189 6.07 -2.44 -25.03
CA ALA A 189 6.26 -3.86 -25.38
C ALA A 189 4.96 -4.59 -25.79
N LYS A 190 3.82 -3.90 -25.88
CA LYS A 190 2.51 -4.44 -26.25
C LYS A 190 2.03 -3.88 -27.57
#